data_a4f37616c587344cec1adb65b8477f86
#
_entry.id   a4f37616c587344cec1adb65b8477f86
#
_cell.length_a   1.000
_cell.length_b   1.000
_cell.length_c   1.000
_cell.angle_alpha   90.00
_cell.angle_beta   90.00
_cell.angle_gamma   90.00
#
_symmetry.space_group_name_H-M   'P 1'
#
loop_
_entity.id
_entity.type
_entity.pdbx_description
1 polymer ?
#
loop_
_entity_poly.entity_id
_entity_poly.type
_entity_poly.pdbx_seq_one_letter_code
_entity_poly.pdbx_strand_id
1 'polypeptide(L)'
;MGALLPARASHRTVSDTGTHAAGFVGNSLSCSNCHLDAGRLANSAPLWGAYVRYPAYRAKTGKVNNYTERLQGCFMYSMDGTAPPAGSEALVALETYSYWMAEGAPVGAQLPGAGYPEIPAPPLPPDFARGEAVFADNCALCHGDDGQGQRVAGRQVFPPLWGPQSYNWGAACTSWTTPLASSRRTCHSDAAGVSPTSRPGTWRCS
;
A
#
# COMPACT_ATOMS: atom_id res chain seq x y z
N MET A 1 28.47 -7.29 -11.47
CA MET A 1 28.39 -6.27 -10.39
C MET A 1 27.50 -5.07 -10.75
N GLY A 2 27.05 -4.88 -11.99
CA GLY A 2 26.23 -3.74 -12.42
C GLY A 2 24.75 -3.77 -12.06
N ALA A 3 24.15 -4.93 -11.79
CA ALA A 3 22.69 -5.05 -11.57
C ALA A 3 22.21 -4.73 -10.13
N LEU A 4 23.11 -4.63 -9.16
CA LEU A 4 22.75 -4.37 -7.76
C LEU A 4 22.52 -2.89 -7.43
N LEU A 5 23.10 -1.95 -8.18
CA LEU A 5 22.98 -0.52 -7.94
C LEU A 5 21.58 0.02 -8.30
N PRO A 6 20.98 -0.34 -9.46
CA PRO A 6 19.62 0.06 -9.80
C PRO A 6 18.59 -0.50 -8.81
N ALA A 7 18.73 -1.76 -8.40
CA ALA A 7 17.81 -2.41 -7.46
C ALA A 7 17.81 -1.74 -6.07
N ARG A 8 18.97 -1.27 -5.59
CA ARG A 8 19.07 -0.56 -4.31
C ARG A 8 18.45 0.83 -4.35
N ALA A 9 18.68 1.59 -5.42
CA ALA A 9 18.04 2.89 -5.62
C ALA A 9 16.52 2.75 -5.72
N SER A 10 16.06 1.78 -6.48
CA SER A 10 14.65 1.48 -6.69
C SER A 10 13.95 1.00 -5.40
N HIS A 11 14.60 0.15 -4.60
CA HIS A 11 14.11 -0.25 -3.28
C HIS A 11 13.90 0.98 -2.37
N ARG A 12 14.82 1.96 -2.39
CA ARG A 12 14.68 3.19 -1.61
C ARG A 12 13.48 4.02 -2.06
N THR A 13 13.22 4.11 -3.35
CA THR A 13 12.04 4.82 -3.87
C THR A 13 10.74 4.21 -3.33
N VAL A 14 10.66 2.90 -3.20
CA VAL A 14 9.50 2.22 -2.62
C VAL A 14 9.40 2.43 -1.10
N SER A 15 10.52 2.36 -0.38
CA SER A 15 10.56 2.41 1.09
C SER A 15 10.53 3.82 1.66
N ASP A 16 10.97 4.81 0.90
CA ASP A 16 11.05 6.22 1.29
C ASP A 16 10.69 7.11 0.10
N THR A 17 9.45 6.97 -0.38
CA THR A 17 8.94 7.65 -1.56
C THR A 17 8.97 9.17 -1.39
N GLY A 18 8.69 9.66 -0.19
CA GLY A 18 8.72 11.08 0.14
C GLY A 18 10.09 11.73 -0.09
N THR A 19 11.19 11.00 0.11
CA THR A 19 12.55 11.50 -0.17
C THR A 19 12.91 11.33 -1.65
N HIS A 20 12.65 10.17 -2.23
CA HIS A 20 13.14 9.81 -3.58
C HIS A 20 12.22 10.22 -4.72
N ALA A 21 11.01 10.66 -4.42
CA ALA A 21 10.03 11.17 -5.38
C ALA A 21 9.26 12.37 -4.80
N ALA A 22 9.92 13.21 -3.99
CA ALA A 22 9.35 14.32 -3.20
C ALA A 22 8.44 15.25 -4.02
N GLY A 23 8.79 15.54 -5.27
CA GLY A 23 8.01 16.43 -6.13
C GLY A 23 6.66 15.86 -6.59
N PHE A 24 6.38 14.58 -6.31
CA PHE A 24 5.20 13.88 -6.82
C PHE A 24 4.29 13.35 -5.72
N VAL A 25 4.67 13.49 -4.45
CA VAL A 25 3.93 12.98 -3.28
C VAL A 25 3.26 14.15 -2.56
N GLY A 26 1.96 14.04 -2.31
CA GLY A 26 1.17 15.05 -1.62
C GLY A 26 0.90 14.75 -0.13
N ASN A 27 1.27 13.55 0.34
CA ASN A 27 1.11 13.14 1.73
C ASN A 27 2.40 12.51 2.30
N SER A 28 2.37 12.03 3.53
CA SER A 28 3.53 11.45 4.21
C SER A 28 3.69 9.94 3.99
N LEU A 29 2.94 9.34 3.06
CA LEU A 29 3.00 7.91 2.78
C LEU A 29 4.18 7.55 1.89
N SER A 30 4.62 6.30 2.00
CA SER A 30 5.51 5.62 1.07
C SER A 30 4.79 4.42 0.43
N CYS A 31 5.27 3.94 -0.70
CA CYS A 31 4.68 2.77 -1.35
C CYS A 31 4.64 1.56 -0.40
N SER A 32 5.65 1.40 0.44
CA SER A 32 5.79 0.33 1.42
C SER A 32 4.74 0.35 2.55
N ASN A 33 4.03 1.45 2.77
CA ASN A 33 2.91 1.47 3.72
C ASN A 33 1.75 0.55 3.29
N CYS A 34 1.59 0.33 1.99
CA CYS A 34 0.58 -0.55 1.41
C CYS A 34 1.20 -1.80 0.77
N HIS A 35 2.38 -1.67 0.16
CA HIS A 35 3.12 -2.75 -0.49
C HIS A 35 4.25 -3.23 0.44
N LEU A 36 3.88 -4.07 1.43
CA LEU A 36 4.78 -4.45 2.53
C LEU A 36 6.07 -5.10 2.04
N ASP A 37 7.11 -5.02 2.87
CA ASP A 37 8.46 -5.47 2.56
C ASP A 37 8.96 -4.90 1.22
N ALA A 38 8.80 -3.60 1.06
CA ALA A 38 9.11 -2.89 -0.19
C ALA A 38 8.48 -3.53 -1.44
N GLY A 39 7.26 -4.02 -1.32
CA GLY A 39 6.52 -4.66 -2.43
C GLY A 39 6.89 -6.11 -2.72
N ARG A 40 7.62 -6.78 -1.82
CA ARG A 40 8.03 -8.18 -2.00
C ARG A 40 7.07 -9.17 -1.34
N LEU A 41 6.41 -8.77 -0.24
CA LEU A 41 5.61 -9.67 0.57
C LEU A 41 4.34 -10.13 -0.17
N ALA A 42 4.20 -11.43 -0.35
CA ALA A 42 3.00 -12.02 -0.93
C ALA A 42 1.74 -11.67 -0.12
N ASN A 43 0.60 -11.57 -0.78
CA ASN A 43 -0.69 -11.17 -0.20
C ASN A 43 -0.71 -9.77 0.43
N SER A 44 0.24 -8.92 0.06
CA SER A 44 0.31 -7.50 0.44
C SER A 44 0.41 -6.62 -0.81
N ALA A 45 -0.34 -6.98 -1.85
CA ALA A 45 -0.30 -6.37 -3.16
C ALA A 45 1.13 -6.22 -3.73
N PRO A 46 1.92 -7.31 -3.81
CA PRO A 46 3.32 -7.22 -4.20
C PRO A 46 3.50 -6.64 -5.59
N LEU A 47 4.61 -5.90 -5.78
CA LEU A 47 4.88 -5.22 -7.05
C LEU A 47 5.24 -6.22 -8.17
N TRP A 48 5.84 -7.37 -7.84
CA TRP A 48 6.08 -8.44 -8.80
C TRP A 48 4.78 -9.00 -9.39
N GLY A 49 3.74 -9.14 -8.57
CA GLY A 49 2.43 -9.59 -9.03
C GLY A 49 1.67 -8.52 -9.82
N ALA A 50 1.92 -7.25 -9.51
CA ALA A 50 1.33 -6.14 -10.26
C ALA A 50 1.96 -6.02 -11.66
N TYR A 51 3.29 -6.10 -11.77
CA TYR A 51 4.01 -5.89 -13.04
C TYR A 51 3.50 -6.80 -14.16
N VAL A 52 3.42 -8.09 -13.91
CA VAL A 52 3.03 -9.09 -14.95
C VAL A 52 1.56 -9.00 -15.38
N ARG A 53 0.71 -8.29 -14.63
CA ARG A 53 -0.71 -8.12 -14.95
C ARG A 53 -1.00 -7.00 -15.94
N TYR A 54 -0.02 -6.15 -16.25
CA TYR A 54 -0.19 -5.03 -17.17
C TYR A 54 0.43 -5.33 -18.54
N PRO A 55 -0.17 -4.80 -19.63
CA PRO A 55 -1.33 -3.91 -19.69
C PRO A 55 -2.64 -4.62 -19.31
N ALA A 56 -3.54 -3.91 -18.61
CA ALA A 56 -4.83 -4.44 -18.17
C ALA A 56 -5.94 -3.39 -18.18
N TYR A 57 -7.17 -3.81 -18.43
CA TYR A 57 -8.34 -2.95 -18.27
C TYR A 57 -8.57 -2.63 -16.78
N ARG A 58 -8.83 -1.38 -16.50
CA ARG A 58 -9.16 -0.90 -15.16
C ARG A 58 -10.48 -0.14 -15.16
N ALA A 59 -11.47 -0.66 -14.42
CA ALA A 59 -12.79 -0.02 -14.28
C ALA A 59 -12.68 1.41 -13.72
N LYS A 60 -11.71 1.68 -12.83
CA LYS A 60 -11.46 3.00 -12.24
C LYS A 60 -11.10 4.08 -13.27
N THR A 61 -10.42 3.72 -14.34
CA THR A 61 -10.02 4.65 -15.41
C THR A 61 -10.84 4.48 -16.68
N GLY A 62 -11.65 3.42 -16.78
CA GLY A 62 -12.46 3.09 -17.95
C GLY A 62 -11.66 2.68 -19.19
N LYS A 63 -10.37 2.39 -19.06
CA LYS A 63 -9.48 2.06 -20.17
C LYS A 63 -8.45 0.98 -19.83
N VAL A 64 -7.77 0.49 -20.86
CA VAL A 64 -6.56 -0.34 -20.69
C VAL A 64 -5.42 0.58 -20.28
N ASN A 65 -4.80 0.28 -19.14
CA ASN A 65 -3.62 0.97 -18.66
C ASN A 65 -2.39 0.08 -18.85
N ASN A 66 -1.24 0.70 -19.16
CA ASN A 66 0.06 0.07 -19.02
C ASN A 66 0.58 0.19 -17.57
N TYR A 67 1.75 -0.39 -17.30
CA TYR A 67 2.28 -0.38 -15.93
C TYR A 67 2.74 1.01 -15.47
N THR A 68 3.31 1.82 -16.36
CA THR A 68 3.67 3.23 -16.10
C THR A 68 2.44 4.02 -15.65
N GLU A 69 1.34 3.94 -16.39
CA GLU A 69 0.07 4.59 -16.04
C GLU A 69 -0.50 4.08 -14.71
N ARG A 70 -0.27 2.79 -14.40
CA ARG A 70 -0.66 2.24 -13.09
C ARG A 70 0.14 2.88 -11.97
N LEU A 71 1.45 3.03 -12.12
CA LEU A 71 2.32 3.70 -11.15
C LEU A 71 1.95 5.18 -10.99
N GLN A 72 1.75 5.90 -12.10
CA GLN A 72 1.26 7.28 -12.08
C GLN A 72 -0.04 7.40 -11.28
N GLY A 73 -0.97 6.46 -11.46
CA GLY A 73 -2.20 6.40 -10.68
C GLY A 73 -1.98 6.19 -9.17
N CYS A 74 -0.90 5.52 -8.75
CA CYS A 74 -0.55 5.42 -7.34
C CYS A 74 -0.14 6.77 -6.76
N PHE A 75 0.66 7.56 -7.45
CA PHE A 75 1.03 8.90 -7.01
C PHE A 75 -0.19 9.80 -6.88
N MET A 76 -1.08 9.82 -7.89
CA MET A 76 -2.27 10.67 -7.87
C MET A 76 -3.32 10.23 -6.83
N TYR A 77 -3.59 8.93 -6.72
CA TYR A 77 -4.75 8.44 -5.97
C TYR A 77 -4.42 7.87 -4.59
N SER A 78 -3.22 7.36 -4.38
CA SER A 78 -2.82 6.84 -3.07
C SER A 78 -1.96 7.82 -2.29
N MET A 79 -1.12 8.57 -3.00
CA MET A 79 -0.16 9.50 -2.40
C MET A 79 -0.65 10.95 -2.44
N ASP A 80 -1.89 11.21 -2.89
CA ASP A 80 -2.50 12.55 -3.02
C ASP A 80 -1.59 13.57 -3.72
N GLY A 81 -0.85 13.13 -4.70
CA GLY A 81 0.18 13.90 -5.38
C GLY A 81 -0.09 14.09 -6.88
N THR A 82 0.97 14.24 -7.63
CA THR A 82 0.91 14.44 -9.08
C THR A 82 1.57 13.27 -9.82
N ALA A 83 1.12 13.01 -11.04
CA ALA A 83 1.70 11.96 -11.86
C ALA A 83 3.14 12.32 -12.27
N PRO A 84 4.16 11.53 -11.93
CA PRO A 84 5.48 11.72 -12.49
C PRO A 84 5.44 11.57 -14.02
N PRO A 85 6.20 12.39 -14.78
CA PRO A 85 6.31 12.20 -16.22
C PRO A 85 6.84 10.81 -16.59
N ALA A 86 6.33 10.25 -17.69
CA ALA A 86 6.87 9.00 -18.23
C ALA A 86 8.38 9.16 -18.49
N GLY A 87 9.17 8.17 -18.08
CA GLY A 87 10.63 8.21 -18.18
C GLY A 87 11.32 9.02 -17.08
N SER A 88 10.58 9.59 -16.10
CA SER A 88 11.21 10.18 -14.92
C SER A 88 11.97 9.15 -14.10
N GLU A 89 13.00 9.59 -13.39
CA GLU A 89 13.84 8.72 -12.55
C GLU A 89 13.00 7.87 -11.58
N ALA A 90 11.99 8.47 -10.94
CA ALA A 90 11.10 7.76 -10.03
C ALA A 90 10.33 6.63 -10.71
N LEU A 91 9.74 6.87 -11.89
CA LEU A 91 9.01 5.81 -12.63
C LEU A 91 9.94 4.74 -13.16
N VAL A 92 11.07 5.13 -13.75
CA VAL A 92 12.07 4.18 -14.26
C VAL A 92 12.58 3.28 -13.12
N ALA A 93 12.87 3.86 -11.95
CA ALA A 93 13.29 3.09 -10.78
C ALA A 93 12.22 2.08 -10.33
N LEU A 94 10.95 2.49 -10.24
CA LEU A 94 9.84 1.64 -9.83
C LEU A 94 9.55 0.53 -10.84
N GLU A 95 9.57 0.85 -12.14
CA GLU A 95 9.37 -0.12 -13.21
C GLU A 95 10.50 -1.16 -13.24
N THR A 96 11.75 -0.71 -13.17
CA THR A 96 12.92 -1.59 -13.16
C THR A 96 12.90 -2.53 -11.96
N TYR A 97 12.54 -2.01 -10.78
CA TYR A 97 12.44 -2.81 -9.57
C TYR A 97 11.33 -3.86 -9.67
N SER A 98 10.17 -3.47 -10.16
CA SER A 98 9.03 -4.38 -10.31
C SER A 98 9.30 -5.46 -11.36
N TYR A 99 9.94 -5.07 -12.48
CA TYR A 99 10.41 -6.00 -13.52
C TYR A 99 11.40 -7.01 -12.94
N TRP A 100 12.44 -6.53 -12.25
CA TRP A 100 13.45 -7.38 -11.63
C TRP A 100 12.84 -8.41 -10.67
N MET A 101 11.87 -8.00 -9.85
CA MET A 101 11.19 -8.93 -8.95
C MET A 101 10.28 -9.93 -9.67
N ALA A 102 9.77 -9.57 -10.84
CA ALA A 102 8.86 -10.38 -11.65
C ALA A 102 9.60 -11.25 -12.67
N GLU A 103 10.93 -11.25 -12.68
CA GLU A 103 11.75 -12.00 -13.65
C GLU A 103 11.37 -13.48 -13.64
N GLY A 104 11.10 -14.01 -14.84
CA GLY A 104 10.65 -15.39 -15.05
C GLY A 104 9.16 -15.63 -14.82
N ALA A 105 8.41 -14.67 -14.31
CA ALA A 105 6.97 -14.81 -14.15
C ALA A 105 6.23 -14.61 -15.50
N PRO A 106 5.22 -15.45 -15.80
CA PRO A 106 4.50 -15.35 -17.07
C PRO A 106 3.62 -14.09 -17.09
N VAL A 107 3.71 -13.32 -18.20
CA VAL A 107 2.90 -12.12 -18.42
C VAL A 107 1.42 -12.48 -18.56
N GLY A 108 0.55 -11.70 -17.94
CA GLY A 108 -0.89 -11.93 -17.92
C GLY A 108 -1.35 -12.95 -16.89
N ALA A 109 -0.44 -13.64 -16.21
CA ALA A 109 -0.82 -14.61 -15.18
C ALA A 109 -1.29 -13.94 -13.89
N GLN A 110 -2.28 -14.57 -13.27
CA GLN A 110 -2.66 -14.27 -11.89
C GLN A 110 -1.87 -15.19 -10.97
N LEU A 111 -0.81 -14.64 -10.41
CA LEU A 111 0.09 -15.39 -9.53
C LEU A 111 -0.50 -15.54 -8.13
N PRO A 112 -0.32 -16.69 -7.45
CA PRO A 112 -0.71 -16.83 -6.06
C PRO A 112 -0.08 -15.76 -5.17
N GLY A 113 -0.86 -15.12 -4.34
CA GLY A 113 -0.39 -14.05 -3.46
C GLY A 113 -0.16 -12.68 -4.13
N ALA A 114 -0.55 -12.51 -5.40
CA ALA A 114 -0.35 -11.27 -6.17
C ALA A 114 -1.27 -10.09 -5.76
N GLY A 115 -2.14 -10.28 -4.79
CA GLY A 115 -3.06 -9.23 -4.30
C GLY A 115 -3.10 -9.18 -2.78
N TYR A 116 -4.17 -8.61 -2.25
CA TYR A 116 -4.55 -8.83 -0.86
C TYR A 116 -5.43 -10.08 -0.77
N PRO A 117 -5.41 -10.82 0.35
CA PRO A 117 -6.31 -11.95 0.54
C PRO A 117 -7.76 -11.46 0.63
N GLU A 118 -8.68 -12.22 0.09
CA GLU A 118 -10.10 -12.01 0.33
C GLU A 118 -10.42 -12.26 1.81
N ILE A 119 -11.20 -11.37 2.41
CA ILE A 119 -11.65 -11.49 3.79
C ILE A 119 -13.16 -11.65 3.76
N PRO A 120 -13.71 -12.69 4.40
CA PRO A 120 -15.16 -12.85 4.52
C PRO A 120 -15.80 -11.61 5.14
N ALA A 121 -17.03 -11.30 4.73
CA ALA A 121 -17.81 -10.25 5.36
C ALA A 121 -17.92 -10.50 6.88
N PRO A 122 -17.80 -9.46 7.71
CA PRO A 122 -17.96 -9.62 9.15
C PRO A 122 -19.39 -10.10 9.46
N PRO A 123 -19.55 -10.99 10.43
CA PRO A 123 -20.87 -11.54 10.78
C PRO A 123 -21.79 -10.48 11.42
N LEU A 124 -21.24 -9.40 11.95
CA LEU A 124 -21.97 -8.30 12.55
C LEU A 124 -21.82 -7.02 11.74
N PRO A 125 -22.86 -6.18 11.70
CA PRO A 125 -22.75 -4.87 11.07
C PRO A 125 -21.69 -4.00 11.76
N PRO A 126 -21.13 -3.00 11.06
CA PRO A 126 -20.22 -2.02 11.67
C PRO A 126 -20.87 -1.34 12.86
N ASP A 127 -20.08 -1.14 13.93
CA ASP A 127 -20.49 -0.49 15.17
C ASP A 127 -19.34 0.39 15.68
N PHE A 128 -19.64 1.65 15.96
CA PHE A 128 -18.62 2.64 16.31
C PHE A 128 -17.94 2.31 17.66
N ALA A 129 -18.72 2.01 18.69
CA ALA A 129 -18.16 1.77 20.02
C ALA A 129 -17.26 0.52 20.08
N ARG A 130 -17.66 -0.55 19.36
CA ARG A 130 -16.77 -1.71 19.21
C ARG A 130 -15.51 -1.37 18.42
N GLY A 131 -15.65 -0.53 17.38
CA GLY A 131 -14.51 -0.06 16.57
C GLY A 131 -13.53 0.74 17.40
N GLU A 132 -14.02 1.68 18.19
CA GLU A 132 -13.22 2.51 19.10
C GLU A 132 -12.45 1.66 20.12
N ALA A 133 -13.11 0.71 20.76
CA ALA A 133 -12.46 -0.21 21.70
C ALA A 133 -11.36 -1.05 21.02
N VAL A 134 -11.64 -1.60 19.84
CA VAL A 134 -10.64 -2.35 19.06
C VAL A 134 -9.46 -1.46 18.64
N PHE A 135 -9.72 -0.21 18.27
CA PHE A 135 -8.67 0.75 17.92
C PHE A 135 -7.76 1.04 19.11
N ALA A 136 -8.35 1.38 20.27
CA ALA A 136 -7.60 1.64 21.48
C ALA A 136 -6.72 0.46 21.90
N ASP A 137 -7.27 -0.75 21.84
CA ASP A 137 -6.58 -1.97 22.29
C ASP A 137 -5.47 -2.43 21.31
N ASN A 138 -5.57 -2.13 20.00
CA ASN A 138 -4.75 -2.81 19.00
C ASN A 138 -4.03 -1.87 18.04
N CYS A 139 -4.45 -0.61 17.89
CA CYS A 139 -3.97 0.28 16.85
C CYS A 139 -3.33 1.56 17.40
N ALA A 140 -3.88 2.10 18.48
CA ALA A 140 -3.46 3.37 19.06
C ALA A 140 -1.99 3.39 19.47
N LEU A 141 -1.46 2.26 19.95
CA LEU A 141 -0.03 2.14 20.29
C LEU A 141 0.90 2.60 19.15
N CYS A 142 0.56 2.27 17.91
CA CYS A 142 1.37 2.63 16.75
C CYS A 142 0.83 3.88 16.05
N HIS A 143 -0.49 4.02 15.94
CA HIS A 143 -1.10 5.09 15.15
C HIS A 143 -1.51 6.33 15.96
N GLY A 144 -1.25 6.34 17.29
CA GLY A 144 -1.68 7.40 18.19
C GLY A 144 -3.17 7.28 18.54
N ASP A 145 -3.59 7.86 19.66
CA ASP A 145 -4.99 7.83 20.12
C ASP A 145 -5.92 8.56 19.15
N ASP A 146 -5.37 9.53 18.42
CA ASP A 146 -6.06 10.32 17.40
C ASP A 146 -5.92 9.73 15.99
N GLY A 147 -5.21 8.61 15.84
CA GLY A 147 -4.99 7.95 14.55
C GLY A 147 -4.10 8.72 13.57
N GLN A 148 -3.40 9.77 14.01
CA GLN A 148 -2.54 10.57 13.15
C GLN A 148 -1.12 10.02 12.99
N GLY A 149 -0.87 8.84 13.55
CA GLY A 149 0.40 8.16 13.45
C GLY A 149 1.48 8.74 14.34
N GLN A 150 2.70 8.29 14.14
CA GLN A 150 3.85 8.74 14.94
C GLN A 150 5.00 9.21 14.05
N ARG A 151 5.67 10.28 14.51
CA ARG A 151 6.88 10.81 13.88
C ARG A 151 8.06 10.71 14.83
N VAL A 152 9.20 10.26 14.31
CA VAL A 152 10.47 10.21 15.03
C VAL A 152 11.51 11.00 14.22
N ALA A 153 12.13 11.96 14.82
CA ALA A 153 13.10 12.86 14.18
C ALA A 153 12.58 13.49 12.86
N GLY A 154 11.29 13.88 12.85
CA GLY A 154 10.64 14.49 11.69
C GLY A 154 10.16 13.52 10.60
N ARG A 155 10.53 12.25 10.69
CA ARG A 155 10.09 11.20 9.74
C ARG A 155 8.84 10.49 10.26
N GLN A 156 7.88 10.25 9.37
CA GLN A 156 6.71 9.43 9.67
C GLN A 156 7.15 7.96 9.83
N VAL A 157 6.99 7.40 11.04
CA VAL A 157 7.29 6.00 11.34
C VAL A 157 6.04 5.15 11.19
N PHE A 158 4.94 5.61 11.78
CA PHE A 158 3.62 5.01 11.57
C PHE A 158 2.72 6.04 10.88
N PRO A 159 2.11 5.70 9.73
CA PRO A 159 1.34 6.66 8.96
C PRO A 159 0.03 7.04 9.66
N PRO A 160 -0.53 8.22 9.36
CA PRO A 160 -1.89 8.55 9.75
C PRO A 160 -2.90 7.63 9.05
N LEU A 161 -4.00 7.32 9.72
CA LEU A 161 -5.06 6.45 9.20
C LEU A 161 -6.16 7.23 8.50
N TRP A 162 -6.27 8.54 8.76
CA TRP A 162 -7.23 9.47 8.14
C TRP A 162 -6.65 10.88 8.07
N GLY A 163 -7.36 11.74 7.37
CA GLY A 163 -6.96 13.13 7.18
C GLY A 163 -6.03 13.37 5.98
N PRO A 164 -5.58 14.61 5.78
CA PRO A 164 -4.88 15.02 4.55
C PRO A 164 -3.50 14.39 4.36
N GLN A 165 -2.92 13.82 5.40
CA GLN A 165 -1.63 13.14 5.33
C GLN A 165 -1.75 11.61 5.19
N SER A 166 -2.98 11.09 5.10
CA SER A 166 -3.28 9.69 4.84
C SER A 166 -3.55 9.46 3.34
N TYR A 167 -3.96 8.25 2.99
CA TYR A 167 -4.39 7.94 1.63
C TYR A 167 -5.69 8.66 1.27
N ASN A 168 -5.85 9.09 0.04
CA ASN A 168 -7.07 9.73 -0.42
C ASN A 168 -8.15 8.72 -0.85
N TRP A 169 -9.36 9.22 -1.12
CA TRP A 169 -10.50 8.40 -1.58
C TRP A 169 -10.25 7.66 -2.90
N GLY A 170 -9.31 8.13 -3.69
CA GLY A 170 -8.89 7.48 -4.92
C GLY A 170 -8.03 6.25 -4.71
N ALA A 171 -7.50 6.00 -3.50
CA ALA A 171 -6.72 4.82 -3.19
C ALA A 171 -7.55 3.52 -3.29
N ALA A 172 -6.89 2.39 -3.20
CA ALA A 172 -7.54 1.07 -3.30
C ALA A 172 -8.51 0.74 -2.16
N CYS A 173 -8.62 1.62 -1.15
CA CYS A 173 -9.49 1.49 0.01
C CYS A 173 -10.96 1.84 -0.24
N THR A 174 -11.41 1.93 -1.49
CA THR A 174 -12.82 2.15 -1.82
C THR A 174 -13.72 0.95 -1.49
N SER A 175 -13.14 -0.24 -1.28
CA SER A 175 -13.83 -1.43 -0.77
C SER A 175 -13.41 -1.68 0.67
N TRP A 176 -14.36 -1.85 1.56
CA TRP A 176 -14.11 -2.14 2.97
C TRP A 176 -13.33 -3.45 3.23
N THR A 177 -13.30 -4.37 2.25
CA THR A 177 -12.51 -5.61 2.32
C THR A 177 -11.01 -5.37 2.14
N THR A 178 -10.62 -4.40 1.35
CA THR A 178 -9.20 -4.09 1.07
C THR A 178 -8.45 -3.51 2.26
N PRO A 179 -8.98 -2.50 2.99
CA PRO A 179 -8.35 -2.00 4.21
C PRO A 179 -8.21 -3.06 5.29
N LEU A 180 -9.22 -3.92 5.49
CA LEU A 180 -9.16 -5.01 6.45
C LEU A 180 -8.05 -6.00 6.12
N ALA A 181 -7.89 -6.36 4.85
CA ALA A 181 -6.84 -7.25 4.39
C ALA A 181 -5.45 -6.64 4.60
N SER A 182 -5.29 -5.35 4.28
CA SER A 182 -4.05 -4.61 4.51
C SER A 182 -3.74 -4.50 6.00
N SER A 183 -4.69 -4.06 6.82
CA SER A 183 -4.52 -3.89 8.26
C SER A 183 -4.15 -5.19 8.97
N ARG A 184 -4.78 -6.31 8.60
CA ARG A 184 -4.44 -7.62 9.18
C ARG A 184 -2.98 -8.00 8.94
N ARG A 185 -2.39 -7.63 7.81
CA ARG A 185 -0.99 -7.93 7.53
C ARG A 185 -0.03 -6.92 8.13
N THR A 186 -0.36 -5.65 8.06
CA THR A 186 0.53 -4.58 8.55
C THR A 186 0.61 -4.57 10.07
N CYS A 187 -0.53 -4.76 10.77
CA CYS A 187 -0.56 -4.72 12.24
C CYS A 187 -0.12 -6.03 12.90
N HIS A 188 -0.13 -7.16 12.17
CA HIS A 188 0.18 -8.47 12.76
C HIS A 188 1.60 -8.97 12.50
N SER A 189 2.38 -8.33 11.62
CA SER A 189 3.79 -8.71 11.43
C SER A 189 4.64 -8.41 12.67
N ASP A 190 4.23 -7.41 13.47
CA ASP A 190 5.02 -6.94 14.61
C ASP A 190 4.42 -7.33 15.99
N ALA A 191 3.18 -7.79 16.03
CA ALA A 191 2.52 -8.24 17.26
C ALA A 191 2.36 -9.77 17.28
N ALA A 192 3.43 -10.47 17.58
CA ALA A 192 3.38 -11.91 17.85
C ALA A 192 2.43 -12.16 19.03
N GLY A 193 1.19 -12.57 18.76
CA GLY A 193 0.26 -13.05 19.78
C GLY A 193 -1.19 -12.59 19.71
N VAL A 194 -1.55 -11.61 18.89
CA VAL A 194 -2.96 -11.17 18.80
C VAL A 194 -3.66 -11.89 17.64
N SER A 195 -4.44 -12.90 17.97
CA SER A 195 -5.27 -13.62 16.99
C SER A 195 -6.44 -12.75 16.52
N PRO A 196 -6.61 -12.52 15.20
CA PRO A 196 -7.71 -11.71 14.65
C PRO A 196 -9.09 -12.36 14.79
N THR A 197 -9.15 -13.60 15.23
CA THR A 197 -10.39 -14.40 15.26
C THR A 197 -11.28 -14.15 16.44
N SER A 198 -10.81 -13.39 17.45
CA SER A 198 -11.56 -13.21 18.70
C SER A 198 -12.44 -11.96 18.75
N ARG A 199 -12.34 -11.01 17.80
CA ARG A 199 -13.19 -9.82 17.76
C ARG A 199 -13.60 -9.45 16.33
N PRO A 200 -14.91 -9.34 16.05
CA PRO A 200 -15.40 -8.90 14.74
C PRO A 200 -14.98 -7.44 14.52
N GLY A 201 -14.11 -7.23 13.53
CA GLY A 201 -13.62 -5.90 13.21
C GLY A 201 -14.69 -5.01 12.58
N THR A 202 -14.67 -3.74 12.96
CA THR A 202 -15.56 -2.72 12.44
C THR A 202 -14.76 -1.47 12.09
N TRP A 203 -14.15 -1.49 10.92
CA TRP A 203 -13.50 -0.29 10.39
C TRP A 203 -14.21 0.15 9.13
N ARG A 204 -14.60 1.40 9.07
CA ARG A 204 -14.93 2.08 7.81
C ARG A 204 -13.73 2.92 7.40
N CYS A 205 -13.33 2.85 6.14
CA CYS A 205 -12.67 3.97 5.51
C CYS A 205 -13.73 5.09 5.43
N SER A 206 -13.60 6.10 6.24
CA SER A 206 -14.36 7.34 6.14
C SER A 206 -13.68 8.29 5.17
#